data_8ec55880825e0a5cb2c8fbfb8d98274b
#
_entry.id   8ec55880825e0a5cb2c8fbfb8d98274b
#
_cell.length_a   1.000
_cell.length_b   1.000
_cell.length_c   1.000
_cell.angle_alpha   90.00
_cell.angle_beta   90.00
_cell.angle_gamma   90.00
#
_symmetry.space_group_name_H-M   'P 1'
#
loop_
_entity.id
_entity.type
_entity.pdbx_description
1 polymer ?
#
loop_
_entity_poly.entity_id
_entity_poly.type
_entity_poly.pdbx_seq_one_letter_code
_entity_poly.pdbx_strand_id
1 'polypeptide(L)'
;TGLPGHEKTLTRELSVGWRQRLALAIALVHRPHILFLDEPTSGVDPKARRNFWDLIYSLAEEGVTVMVTTHYLDEAEYCNRVGMMRNGKLLAMDSPRALKERFIEGNVFELYLSSLTGGLNILHQTPEVKLASLAGDHIRMITDSRFNEQQLKKALVLAGIQVTALQKGEPALEDVFSTLAR
;
A
#
# COMPACT_ATOMS: atom_id res chain seq x y z
N THR A 1 2.87 -25.17 -8.88
CA THR A 1 1.73 -24.30 -9.27
C THR A 1 0.44 -24.62 -8.52
N GLY A 2 0.34 -25.77 -7.81
CA GLY A 2 -0.75 -26.10 -6.90
C GLY A 2 -2.14 -26.26 -7.56
N LEU A 3 -2.20 -26.78 -8.78
CA LEU A 3 -3.44 -27.07 -9.51
C LEU A 3 -3.98 -28.52 -9.37
N PRO A 4 -3.48 -29.38 -8.44
CA PRO A 4 -4.00 -30.73 -8.28
C PRO A 4 -5.51 -30.71 -7.99
N GLY A 5 -6.26 -31.58 -8.68
CA GLY A 5 -7.72 -31.71 -8.54
C GLY A 5 -8.56 -30.86 -9.48
N HIS A 6 -7.93 -29.97 -10.27
CA HIS A 6 -8.62 -29.09 -11.24
C HIS A 6 -8.32 -29.45 -12.71
N GLU A 7 -7.66 -30.56 -12.98
CA GLU A 7 -7.17 -30.94 -14.33
C GLU A 7 -8.29 -31.09 -15.37
N LYS A 8 -9.50 -31.39 -14.93
CA LYS A 8 -10.68 -31.55 -15.79
C LYS A 8 -11.66 -30.39 -15.72
N THR A 9 -11.37 -29.37 -14.89
CA THR A 9 -12.23 -28.19 -14.71
C THR A 9 -12.03 -27.23 -15.87
N LEU A 10 -13.11 -26.79 -16.50
CA LEU A 10 -13.00 -25.76 -17.54
C LEU A 10 -12.51 -24.43 -16.93
N THR A 11 -11.64 -23.74 -17.66
CA THR A 11 -11.04 -22.46 -17.18
C THR A 11 -12.08 -21.44 -16.74
N ARG A 12 -13.23 -21.37 -17.42
CA ARG A 12 -14.36 -20.48 -17.06
C ARG A 12 -15.00 -20.80 -15.70
N GLU A 13 -14.86 -22.04 -15.22
CA GLU A 13 -15.43 -22.53 -13.96
C GLU A 13 -14.48 -22.33 -12.77
N LEU A 14 -13.21 -22.00 -13.04
CA LEU A 14 -12.23 -21.70 -12.02
C LEU A 14 -12.51 -20.35 -11.38
N SER A 15 -12.25 -20.24 -10.07
CA SER A 15 -12.22 -18.93 -9.38
C SER A 15 -11.17 -18.00 -9.97
N VAL A 16 -11.27 -16.70 -9.70
CA VAL A 16 -10.29 -15.72 -10.17
C VAL A 16 -8.87 -16.10 -9.75
N GLY A 17 -8.65 -16.46 -8.50
CA GLY A 17 -7.34 -16.88 -8.00
C GLY A 17 -6.78 -18.11 -8.69
N TRP A 18 -7.63 -19.10 -9.03
CA TRP A 18 -7.19 -20.28 -9.79
C TRP A 18 -6.87 -19.96 -11.25
N ARG A 19 -7.60 -19.04 -11.88
CA ARG A 19 -7.27 -18.56 -13.23
C ARG A 19 -5.92 -17.83 -13.25
N GLN A 20 -5.64 -16.99 -12.25
CA GLN A 20 -4.35 -16.31 -12.12
C GLN A 20 -3.19 -17.29 -11.95
N ARG A 21 -3.36 -18.32 -11.09
CA ARG A 21 -2.36 -19.39 -10.94
C ARG A 21 -2.14 -20.19 -12.21
N LEU A 22 -3.20 -20.48 -12.96
CA LEU A 22 -3.11 -21.16 -14.25
C LEU A 22 -2.35 -20.31 -15.26
N ALA A 23 -2.66 -19.00 -15.36
CA ALA A 23 -1.95 -18.07 -16.23
C ALA A 23 -0.45 -18.00 -15.88
N LEU A 24 -0.11 -17.91 -14.61
CA LEU A 24 1.28 -17.94 -14.15
C LEU A 24 1.95 -19.27 -14.50
N ALA A 25 1.25 -20.41 -14.30
CA ALA A 25 1.79 -21.73 -14.66
C ALA A 25 2.12 -21.81 -16.16
N ILE A 26 1.24 -21.29 -17.03
CA ILE A 26 1.47 -21.26 -18.48
C ILE A 26 2.69 -20.38 -18.81
N ALA A 27 2.80 -19.20 -18.18
CA ALA A 27 3.93 -18.30 -18.38
C ALA A 27 5.28 -18.91 -17.95
N LEU A 28 5.28 -19.88 -17.04
CA LEU A 28 6.48 -20.54 -16.52
C LEU A 28 6.92 -21.78 -17.33
N VAL A 29 6.09 -22.30 -18.25
CA VAL A 29 6.37 -23.55 -19.00
C VAL A 29 7.72 -23.50 -19.73
N HIS A 30 8.08 -22.35 -20.29
CA HIS A 30 9.32 -22.17 -21.06
C HIS A 30 10.51 -21.67 -20.21
N ARG A 31 10.38 -21.68 -18.87
CA ARG A 31 11.42 -21.28 -17.90
C ARG A 31 12.02 -19.89 -18.20
N PRO A 32 11.22 -18.82 -18.17
CA PRO A 32 11.70 -17.47 -18.47
C PRO A 32 12.66 -16.97 -17.41
N HIS A 33 13.64 -16.14 -17.80
CA HIS A 33 14.49 -15.40 -16.88
C HIS A 33 13.83 -14.12 -16.36
N ILE A 34 12.84 -13.59 -17.09
CA ILE A 34 12.09 -12.40 -16.73
C ILE A 34 10.60 -12.67 -16.89
N LEU A 35 9.82 -12.32 -15.90
CA LEU A 35 8.37 -12.48 -15.87
C LEU A 35 7.69 -11.13 -15.65
N PHE A 36 6.72 -10.80 -16.50
CA PHE A 36 5.89 -9.61 -16.37
C PHE A 36 4.49 -10.02 -15.92
N LEU A 37 4.02 -9.44 -14.84
CA LEU A 37 2.71 -9.70 -14.26
C LEU A 37 1.95 -8.38 -14.12
N ASP A 38 0.84 -8.28 -14.83
CA ASP A 38 -0.02 -7.10 -14.79
C ASP A 38 -1.20 -7.35 -13.85
N GLU A 39 -1.23 -6.64 -12.72
CA GLU A 39 -2.22 -6.74 -11.65
C GLU A 39 -2.61 -8.19 -11.28
N PRO A 40 -1.66 -9.08 -11.00
CA PRO A 40 -1.91 -10.52 -10.94
C PRO A 40 -2.82 -10.95 -9.78
N THR A 41 -3.06 -10.09 -8.82
CA THR A 41 -3.86 -10.35 -7.61
C THR A 41 -5.17 -9.57 -7.58
N SER A 42 -5.49 -8.84 -8.66
CA SER A 42 -6.73 -8.09 -8.76
C SER A 42 -7.96 -9.00 -8.69
N GLY A 43 -8.90 -8.68 -7.79
CA GLY A 43 -10.09 -9.49 -7.56
C GLY A 43 -9.87 -10.85 -6.89
N VAL A 44 -8.68 -11.07 -6.31
CA VAL A 44 -8.32 -12.28 -5.56
C VAL A 44 -8.52 -12.04 -4.06
N ASP A 45 -9.06 -13.02 -3.36
CA ASP A 45 -9.25 -12.93 -1.90
C ASP A 45 -7.89 -12.80 -1.15
N PRO A 46 -7.87 -12.22 0.08
CA PRO A 46 -6.62 -11.94 0.79
C PRO A 46 -5.73 -13.16 1.05
N LYS A 47 -6.34 -14.34 1.29
CA LYS A 47 -5.58 -15.57 1.53
C LYS A 47 -4.93 -16.08 0.25
N ALA A 48 -5.68 -16.11 -0.85
CA ALA A 48 -5.16 -16.53 -2.16
C ALA A 48 -4.12 -15.52 -2.68
N ARG A 49 -4.26 -14.22 -2.39
CA ARG A 49 -3.28 -13.17 -2.68
C ARG A 49 -1.94 -13.45 -1.98
N ARG A 50 -1.94 -13.71 -0.68
CA ARG A 50 -0.72 -14.06 0.07
C ARG A 50 -0.01 -15.27 -0.53
N ASN A 51 -0.75 -16.35 -0.79
CA ASN A 51 -0.20 -17.54 -1.41
C ASN A 51 0.36 -17.29 -2.84
N PHE A 52 -0.15 -16.29 -3.55
CA PHE A 52 0.37 -15.88 -4.85
C PHE A 52 1.71 -15.18 -4.70
N TRP A 53 1.86 -14.31 -3.71
CA TRP A 53 3.12 -13.66 -3.39
C TRP A 53 4.20 -14.64 -2.91
N ASP A 54 3.83 -15.65 -2.11
CA ASP A 54 4.75 -16.73 -1.72
C ASP A 54 5.32 -17.47 -2.96
N LEU A 55 4.48 -17.65 -4.00
CA LEU A 55 4.92 -18.23 -5.26
C LEU A 55 5.85 -17.29 -6.04
N ILE A 56 5.59 -15.98 -6.05
CA ILE A 56 6.48 -14.98 -6.65
C ILE A 56 7.85 -14.99 -5.96
N TYR A 57 7.88 -15.08 -4.64
CA TYR A 57 9.13 -15.17 -3.88
C TYR A 57 9.94 -16.41 -4.24
N SER A 58 9.30 -17.58 -4.30
CA SER A 58 10.01 -18.80 -4.68
C SER A 58 10.60 -18.71 -6.10
N LEU A 59 9.91 -18.08 -7.05
CA LEU A 59 10.45 -17.82 -8.38
C LEU A 59 11.66 -16.86 -8.37
N ALA A 60 11.60 -15.83 -7.54
CA ALA A 60 12.71 -14.91 -7.39
C ALA A 60 13.94 -15.58 -6.75
N GLU A 61 13.75 -16.48 -5.79
CA GLU A 61 14.80 -17.30 -5.19
C GLU A 61 15.44 -18.27 -6.23
N GLU A 62 14.65 -18.76 -7.19
CA GLU A 62 15.13 -19.55 -8.34
C GLU A 62 15.86 -18.69 -9.39
N GLY A 63 15.99 -17.38 -9.18
CA GLY A 63 16.70 -16.45 -10.06
C GLY A 63 15.85 -15.82 -11.17
N VAL A 64 14.53 -15.95 -11.12
CA VAL A 64 13.63 -15.28 -12.06
C VAL A 64 13.45 -13.81 -11.64
N THR A 65 13.70 -12.88 -12.55
CA THR A 65 13.36 -11.47 -12.34
C THR A 65 11.87 -11.26 -12.58
N VAL A 66 11.14 -10.83 -11.55
CA VAL A 66 9.69 -10.61 -11.66
C VAL A 66 9.37 -9.12 -11.61
N MET A 67 8.70 -8.62 -12.65
CA MET A 67 8.14 -7.27 -12.69
C MET A 67 6.62 -7.37 -12.52
N VAL A 68 6.11 -6.73 -11.47
CA VAL A 68 4.67 -6.73 -11.14
C VAL A 68 4.14 -5.31 -11.25
N THR A 69 3.00 -5.10 -11.90
CA THR A 69 2.20 -3.90 -11.71
C THR A 69 1.11 -4.17 -10.70
N THR A 70 0.83 -3.22 -9.83
CA THR A 70 -0.26 -3.30 -8.86
C THR A 70 -0.74 -1.90 -8.48
N HIS A 71 -2.01 -1.78 -8.14
CA HIS A 71 -2.57 -0.59 -7.50
C HIS A 71 -2.71 -0.77 -5.97
N TYR A 72 -2.33 -1.92 -5.44
CA TYR A 72 -2.29 -2.20 -4.01
C TYR A 72 -0.92 -1.83 -3.46
N LEU A 73 -0.84 -0.73 -2.69
CA LEU A 73 0.44 -0.24 -2.15
C LEU A 73 1.00 -1.14 -1.05
N ASP A 74 0.14 -1.89 -0.35
CA ASP A 74 0.55 -2.95 0.59
C ASP A 74 1.30 -4.09 -0.11
N GLU A 75 0.95 -4.42 -1.35
CA GLU A 75 1.69 -5.40 -2.15
C GLU A 75 3.07 -4.88 -2.59
N ALA A 76 3.19 -3.60 -2.85
CA ALA A 76 4.46 -2.99 -3.22
C ALA A 76 5.51 -3.08 -2.09
N GLU A 77 5.07 -3.17 -0.83
CA GLU A 77 5.97 -3.42 0.32
C GLU A 77 6.72 -4.77 0.22
N TYR A 78 6.19 -5.72 -0.54
CA TYR A 78 6.82 -7.03 -0.75
C TYR A 78 7.94 -6.99 -1.82
N CYS A 79 8.08 -5.89 -2.55
CA CYS A 79 9.03 -5.80 -3.66
C CYS A 79 10.40 -5.30 -3.19
N ASN A 80 11.48 -5.77 -3.84
CA ASN A 80 12.83 -5.26 -3.61
C ASN A 80 12.97 -3.79 -4.08
N ARG A 81 12.27 -3.44 -5.18
CA ARG A 81 12.24 -2.09 -5.76
C ARG A 81 10.83 -1.75 -6.19
N VAL A 82 10.45 -0.50 -5.98
CA VAL A 82 9.13 0.02 -6.33
C VAL A 82 9.30 1.27 -7.20
N GLY A 83 8.62 1.29 -8.34
CA GLY A 83 8.47 2.46 -9.18
C GLY A 83 7.08 3.07 -8.99
N MET A 84 7.00 4.29 -8.46
CA MET A 84 5.74 5.01 -8.32
C MET A 84 5.46 5.83 -9.56
N MET A 85 4.33 5.59 -10.21
CA MET A 85 3.93 6.25 -11.44
C MET A 85 2.64 7.04 -11.28
N ARG A 86 2.56 8.20 -11.96
CA ARG A 86 1.34 8.99 -12.07
C ARG A 86 1.31 9.71 -13.43
N ASN A 87 0.17 9.66 -14.11
CA ASN A 87 -0.03 10.33 -15.40
C ASN A 87 1.07 9.99 -16.43
N GLY A 88 1.48 8.71 -16.50
CA GLY A 88 2.51 8.24 -17.42
C GLY A 88 3.94 8.65 -17.04
N LYS A 89 4.16 9.28 -15.90
CA LYS A 89 5.49 9.69 -15.41
C LYS A 89 5.92 8.86 -14.21
N LEU A 90 7.19 8.44 -14.22
CA LEU A 90 7.83 7.84 -13.06
C LEU A 90 8.20 8.95 -12.08
N LEU A 91 7.55 8.94 -10.90
CA LEU A 91 7.76 9.95 -9.85
C LEU A 91 8.98 9.61 -8.98
N ALA A 92 9.13 8.34 -8.63
CA ALA A 92 10.24 7.85 -7.81
C ALA A 92 10.46 6.35 -8.07
N MET A 93 11.69 5.87 -7.85
CA MET A 93 12.03 4.45 -7.91
C MET A 93 13.14 4.16 -6.90
N ASP A 94 12.84 3.28 -5.95
CA ASP A 94 13.81 2.78 -4.96
C ASP A 94 13.22 1.58 -4.21
N SER A 95 13.94 1.07 -3.19
CA SER A 95 13.36 0.13 -2.24
C SER A 95 12.23 0.78 -1.42
N PRO A 96 11.22 0.03 -0.94
CA PRO A 96 10.16 0.56 -0.09
C PRO A 96 10.69 1.38 1.09
N ARG A 97 11.72 0.85 1.74
CA ARG A 97 12.37 1.52 2.87
C ARG A 97 12.99 2.87 2.47
N ALA A 98 13.79 2.90 1.40
CA ALA A 98 14.45 4.12 0.95
C ALA A 98 13.45 5.18 0.48
N LEU A 99 12.33 4.77 -0.16
CA LEU A 99 11.24 5.68 -0.52
C LEU A 99 10.62 6.32 0.72
N LYS A 100 10.32 5.54 1.76
CA LYS A 100 9.76 6.04 3.02
C LYS A 100 10.73 7.00 3.72
N GLU A 101 11.99 6.63 3.85
CA GLU A 101 13.02 7.46 4.48
C GLU A 101 13.25 8.79 3.73
N ARG A 102 13.18 8.77 2.39
CA ARG A 102 13.44 9.94 1.55
C ARG A 102 12.27 10.92 1.49
N PHE A 103 11.03 10.43 1.44
CA PHE A 103 9.86 11.26 1.15
C PHE A 103 9.00 11.56 2.37
N ILE A 104 9.16 10.82 3.46
CA ILE A 104 8.41 11.07 4.70
C ILE A 104 9.33 11.76 5.71
N GLU A 105 9.38 13.07 5.60
CA GLU A 105 10.09 13.91 6.56
C GLU A 105 9.17 14.30 7.72
N GLY A 106 9.39 13.68 8.88
CA GLY A 106 8.62 13.98 10.08
C GLY A 106 8.02 12.75 10.75
N ASN A 107 6.97 12.94 11.53
CA ASN A 107 6.31 11.87 12.26
C ASN A 107 4.96 11.55 11.63
N VAL A 108 4.66 10.25 11.56
CA VAL A 108 3.34 9.76 11.17
C VAL A 108 2.51 9.52 12.41
N PHE A 109 1.25 9.96 12.40
CA PHE A 109 0.29 9.71 13.47
C PHE A 109 -1.03 9.22 12.91
N GLU A 110 -1.71 8.41 13.71
CA GLU A 110 -3.09 7.96 13.52
C GLU A 110 -3.96 8.63 14.58
N LEU A 111 -4.93 9.41 14.13
CA LEU A 111 -5.79 10.22 14.97
C LEU A 111 -7.23 9.74 14.87
N TYR A 112 -7.77 9.26 15.99
CA TYR A 112 -9.13 8.76 16.15
C TYR A 112 -10.01 9.84 16.78
N LEU A 113 -11.10 10.21 16.11
CA LEU A 113 -11.95 11.35 16.47
C LEU A 113 -13.43 11.00 16.41
N SER A 114 -14.24 11.73 17.19
CA SER A 114 -15.70 11.68 17.10
C SER A 114 -16.26 12.24 15.77
N SER A 115 -15.50 13.10 15.08
CA SER A 115 -15.85 13.66 13.78
C SER A 115 -14.61 13.73 12.89
N LEU A 116 -14.50 12.83 11.93
CA LEU A 116 -13.34 12.76 11.03
C LEU A 116 -13.28 13.98 10.08
N THR A 117 -14.42 14.37 9.50
CA THR A 117 -14.48 15.51 8.58
C THR A 117 -14.13 16.83 9.28
N GLY A 118 -14.67 17.06 10.49
CA GLY A 118 -14.34 18.23 11.30
C GLY A 118 -12.87 18.27 11.69
N GLY A 119 -12.33 17.13 12.11
CA GLY A 119 -10.90 16.97 12.43
C GLY A 119 -9.99 17.26 11.25
N LEU A 120 -10.32 16.71 10.06
CA LEU A 120 -9.54 16.90 8.85
C LEU A 120 -9.45 18.39 8.46
N ASN A 121 -10.55 19.14 8.60
CA ASN A 121 -10.56 20.60 8.34
C ASN A 121 -9.61 21.36 9.28
N ILE A 122 -9.56 20.99 10.56
CA ILE A 122 -8.64 21.61 11.53
C ILE A 122 -7.19 21.24 11.18
N LEU A 123 -6.92 19.98 10.85
CA LEU A 123 -5.60 19.52 10.48
C LEU A 123 -5.05 20.23 9.25
N HIS A 124 -5.89 20.48 8.23
CA HIS A 124 -5.49 21.24 7.04
C HIS A 124 -5.14 22.70 7.34
N GLN A 125 -5.61 23.24 8.46
CA GLN A 125 -5.30 24.61 8.92
C GLN A 125 -4.14 24.64 9.93
N THR A 126 -3.62 23.49 10.34
CA THR A 126 -2.52 23.35 11.29
C THR A 126 -1.19 23.38 10.54
N PRO A 127 -0.34 24.41 10.72
CA PRO A 127 0.87 24.60 9.91
C PRO A 127 1.89 23.45 10.02
N GLU A 128 1.94 22.79 11.18
CA GLU A 128 2.84 21.67 11.46
C GLU A 128 2.39 20.35 10.82
N VAL A 129 1.15 20.30 10.29
CA VAL A 129 0.62 19.12 9.58
C VAL A 129 0.93 19.24 8.09
N LYS A 130 1.86 18.43 7.63
CA LYS A 130 2.29 18.39 6.23
C LYS A 130 1.25 17.70 5.32
N LEU A 131 0.64 16.62 5.83
CA LEU A 131 -0.36 15.83 5.14
C LEU A 131 -1.38 15.32 6.16
N ALA A 132 -2.65 15.32 5.80
CA ALA A 132 -3.71 14.62 6.52
C ALA A 132 -4.68 14.00 5.53
N SER A 133 -5.08 12.76 5.77
CA SER A 133 -6.01 12.00 4.94
C SER A 133 -6.86 11.06 5.79
N LEU A 134 -8.05 10.73 5.28
CA LEU A 134 -8.89 9.71 5.89
C LEU A 134 -8.32 8.31 5.62
N ALA A 135 -8.27 7.49 6.65
CA ALA A 135 -7.81 6.10 6.59
C ALA A 135 -8.80 5.20 7.35
N GLY A 136 -9.91 4.86 6.68
CA GLY A 136 -10.99 4.08 7.30
C GLY A 136 -11.70 4.86 8.41
N ASP A 137 -11.51 4.43 9.66
CA ASP A 137 -12.14 4.98 10.87
C ASP A 137 -11.30 6.04 11.61
N HIS A 138 -10.16 6.45 11.04
CA HIS A 138 -9.26 7.44 11.61
C HIS A 138 -8.69 8.39 10.55
N ILE A 139 -7.97 9.41 11.01
CA ILE A 139 -7.17 10.28 10.16
C ILE A 139 -5.71 9.90 10.30
N ARG A 140 -5.07 9.62 9.17
CA ARG A 140 -3.63 9.45 9.08
C ARG A 140 -2.99 10.78 8.73
N MET A 141 -1.98 11.21 9.50
CA MET A 141 -1.33 12.50 9.28
C MET A 141 0.19 12.40 9.37
N ILE A 142 0.86 13.24 8.59
CA ILE A 142 2.31 13.46 8.63
C ILE A 142 2.55 14.87 9.18
N THR A 143 3.39 14.97 10.19
CA THR A 143 3.68 16.22 10.86
C THR A 143 5.17 16.55 10.80
N ASP A 144 5.53 17.80 10.90
CA ASP A 144 6.91 18.21 11.08
C ASP A 144 7.41 17.98 12.54
N SER A 145 8.68 18.28 12.79
CA SER A 145 9.30 18.10 14.11
C SER A 145 8.80 19.09 15.18
N ARG A 146 8.11 20.17 14.78
CA ARG A 146 7.56 21.19 15.70
C ARG A 146 6.16 20.86 16.17
N PHE A 147 5.56 19.79 15.67
CA PHE A 147 4.21 19.39 15.98
C PHE A 147 4.02 19.16 17.49
N ASN A 148 2.98 19.78 18.05
CA ASN A 148 2.61 19.68 19.44
C ASN A 148 1.24 19.04 19.62
N GLU A 149 1.24 17.79 20.11
CA GLU A 149 0.02 17.02 20.35
C GLU A 149 -0.98 17.73 21.28
N GLN A 150 -0.47 18.43 22.31
CA GLN A 150 -1.34 19.10 23.28
C GLN A 150 -2.05 20.30 22.66
N GLN A 151 -1.38 21.03 21.76
CA GLN A 151 -1.99 22.12 21.00
C GLN A 151 -3.09 21.61 20.08
N LEU A 152 -2.82 20.56 19.33
CA LEU A 152 -3.82 19.94 18.47
C LEU A 152 -5.03 19.46 19.28
N LYS A 153 -4.82 18.72 20.37
CA LYS A 153 -5.91 18.24 21.24
C LYS A 153 -6.76 19.40 21.76
N LYS A 154 -6.15 20.51 22.19
CA LYS A 154 -6.89 21.72 22.62
C LYS A 154 -7.73 22.31 21.48
N ALA A 155 -7.17 22.45 20.29
CA ALA A 155 -7.91 22.99 19.13
C ALA A 155 -9.12 22.12 18.76
N LEU A 156 -8.96 20.79 18.76
CA LEU A 156 -10.05 19.84 18.50
C LEU A 156 -11.15 19.93 19.55
N VAL A 157 -10.78 19.95 20.83
CA VAL A 157 -11.75 20.06 21.94
C VAL A 157 -12.51 21.40 21.87
N LEU A 158 -11.84 22.52 21.58
CA LEU A 158 -12.48 23.83 21.40
C LEU A 158 -13.48 23.82 20.24
N ALA A 159 -13.25 23.02 19.22
CA ALA A 159 -14.17 22.81 18.10
C ALA A 159 -15.28 21.77 18.39
N GLY A 160 -15.37 21.26 19.63
CA GLY A 160 -16.36 20.26 20.03
C GLY A 160 -16.06 18.83 19.53
N ILE A 161 -14.82 18.57 19.10
CA ILE A 161 -14.39 17.26 18.59
C ILE A 161 -13.64 16.52 19.67
N GLN A 162 -14.14 15.34 20.04
CA GLN A 162 -13.47 14.47 21.01
C GLN A 162 -12.36 13.67 20.35
N VAL A 163 -11.17 13.69 20.96
CA VAL A 163 -10.04 12.85 20.58
C VAL A 163 -10.13 11.53 21.34
N THR A 164 -10.37 10.44 20.64
CA THR A 164 -10.46 9.10 21.23
C THR A 164 -9.07 8.50 21.42
N ALA A 165 -8.20 8.64 20.41
CA ALA A 165 -6.81 8.22 20.48
C ALA A 165 -5.93 9.04 19.53
N LEU A 166 -4.66 9.17 19.88
CA LEU A 166 -3.60 9.67 19.01
C LEU A 166 -2.41 8.74 19.19
N GLN A 167 -2.04 8.03 18.14
CA GLN A 167 -1.00 7.02 18.16
C GLN A 167 0.07 7.35 17.12
N LYS A 168 1.32 6.99 17.42
CA LYS A 168 2.40 7.11 16.44
C LYS A 168 2.29 5.93 15.47
N GLY A 169 2.23 6.24 14.18
CA GLY A 169 2.21 5.25 13.09
C GLY A 169 3.59 5.07 12.45
N GLU A 170 3.76 3.98 11.74
CA GLU A 170 4.93 3.75 10.89
C GLU A 170 4.67 4.32 9.49
N PRO A 171 5.69 4.90 8.81
CA PRO A 171 5.57 5.33 7.42
C PRO A 171 5.19 4.17 6.49
N ALA A 172 4.23 4.42 5.60
CA ALA A 172 3.77 3.46 4.59
C ALA A 172 4.00 4.01 3.17
N LEU A 173 3.94 3.14 2.15
CA LEU A 173 4.06 3.58 0.76
C LEU A 173 2.87 4.45 0.32
N GLU A 174 1.70 4.32 0.96
CA GLU A 174 0.57 5.22 0.77
C GLU A 174 0.91 6.66 1.13
N ASP A 175 1.69 6.86 2.19
CA ASP A 175 2.14 8.19 2.62
C ASP A 175 3.09 8.80 1.58
N VAL A 176 4.01 7.97 1.07
CA VAL A 176 4.95 8.37 0.01
C VAL A 176 4.19 8.75 -1.26
N PHE A 177 3.25 7.90 -1.70
CA PHE A 177 2.45 8.17 -2.89
C PHE A 177 1.63 9.45 -2.72
N SER A 178 0.97 9.62 -1.58
CA SER A 178 0.19 10.82 -1.26
C SER A 178 1.04 12.10 -1.21
N THR A 179 2.30 11.98 -0.79
CA THR A 179 3.25 13.10 -0.78
C THR A 179 3.71 13.47 -2.19
N LEU A 180 3.99 12.49 -3.04
CA LEU A 180 4.43 12.67 -4.44
C LEU A 180 3.30 13.07 -5.39
N ALA A 181 2.06 12.78 -5.04
CA ALA A 181 0.88 12.99 -5.87
C ALA A 181 0.24 14.38 -5.72
N ARG A 182 0.83 15.29 -4.97
CA ARG A 182 0.39 16.69 -4.79
C ARG A 182 0.63 17.58 -6.00
#